data_018083e270e26d939cae993b7c8c2fb9
#
_entry.id   018083e270e26d939cae993b7c8c2fb9
#
_cell.length_a   1.000
_cell.length_b   1.000
_cell.length_c   1.000
_cell.angle_alpha   90.00
_cell.angle_beta   90.00
_cell.angle_gamma   90.00
#
_symmetry.space_group_name_H-M   'P 1'
#
loop_
_entity.id
_entity.type
_entity.pdbx_description
1 polymer ?
#
loop_
_entity_poly.entity_id
_entity_poly.type
_entity_poly.pdbx_seq_one_letter_code
_entity_poly.pdbx_strand_id
1 'polypeptide(L)'
;CAGKGTKYHPTFEYSTPDTVWGHYGLTKERAELESGMNPKMFNSFLCGDKSAIEMCAVSNAANLKCPSNGLTFPPVGVYDIAKKMIPKNDGGLIEFDGQVEVISSIDLEKKDIPNDLRWGVYVVIKAQNEYVKNCFKDYGMVTDASGNYSAIWRPYHYIGLELAQSVYSIALDNRATGYTKSYNADVASFAKKDLKAGEKLDGEGGFCARGKLITSEKSKKEMILPLGLTDNAVLKKDISKD
;
A
#
# COMPACT_ATOMS: atom_id res chain seq x y z
N CYS A 1 -0.64 13.81 -1.92
CA CYS A 1 -0.44 12.34 -1.93
C CYS A 1 -0.39 11.82 -0.50
N ALA A 2 -0.90 10.63 -0.26
CA ALA A 2 -0.71 9.94 1.02
C ALA A 2 -0.37 8.47 0.76
N GLY A 3 0.47 7.88 1.63
CA GLY A 3 0.87 6.51 1.43
C GLY A 3 1.78 5.95 2.51
N LYS A 4 2.40 4.84 2.16
CA LYS A 4 3.33 4.13 3.04
C LYS A 4 4.55 3.63 2.26
N GLY A 5 5.55 3.18 2.98
CA GLY A 5 6.66 2.43 2.42
C GLY A 5 6.47 0.92 2.57
N THR A 6 7.12 0.16 1.72
CA THR A 6 7.18 -1.30 1.80
C THR A 6 8.41 -1.83 1.05
N LYS A 7 8.78 -3.08 1.29
CA LYS A 7 9.72 -3.79 0.42
C LYS A 7 8.93 -4.42 -0.72
N TYR A 8 9.07 -3.90 -1.92
CA TYR A 8 8.34 -4.41 -3.08
C TYR A 8 9.26 -4.53 -4.31
N HIS A 9 9.04 -5.59 -5.05
CA HIS A 9 9.61 -5.81 -6.38
C HIS A 9 8.58 -6.57 -7.23
N PRO A 10 8.43 -6.31 -8.55
CA PRO A 10 7.43 -6.98 -9.39
C PRO A 10 7.50 -8.51 -9.34
N THR A 11 8.69 -9.09 -9.19
CA THR A 11 8.83 -10.55 -9.05
C THR A 11 8.24 -11.13 -7.77
N PHE A 12 7.93 -10.29 -6.78
CA PHE A 12 7.34 -10.74 -5.51
C PHE A 12 5.82 -10.90 -5.58
N GLU A 13 5.18 -10.37 -6.61
CA GLU A 13 3.72 -10.47 -6.77
C GLU A 13 3.19 -11.89 -6.76
N TYR A 14 4.02 -12.84 -7.21
CA TYR A 14 3.69 -14.28 -7.25
C TYR A 14 4.29 -15.07 -6.10
N SER A 15 4.85 -14.42 -5.08
CA SER A 15 5.34 -15.10 -3.89
C SER A 15 4.21 -15.83 -3.16
N THR A 16 4.57 -16.88 -2.45
CA THR A 16 3.65 -17.75 -1.70
C THR A 16 4.15 -17.89 -0.26
N PRO A 17 3.33 -18.40 0.66
CA PRO A 17 3.78 -18.73 2.01
C PRO A 17 5.02 -19.63 2.06
N ASP A 18 5.26 -20.45 1.03
CA ASP A 18 6.45 -21.31 0.97
C ASP A 18 7.71 -20.58 0.51
N THR A 19 7.58 -19.50 -0.26
CA THR A 19 8.72 -18.74 -0.83
C THR A 19 9.04 -17.45 -0.07
N VAL A 20 8.15 -17.01 0.80
CA VAL A 20 8.20 -15.70 1.47
C VAL A 20 9.50 -15.46 2.23
N TRP A 21 9.98 -16.44 2.98
CA TRP A 21 11.15 -16.28 3.85
C TRP A 21 12.45 -16.06 3.08
N GLY A 22 12.58 -16.70 1.91
CA GLY A 22 13.71 -16.45 1.02
C GLY A 22 13.85 -14.99 0.58
N HIS A 23 12.72 -14.28 0.38
CA HIS A 23 12.73 -12.86 0.05
C HIS A 23 13.11 -11.95 1.22
N TYR A 24 12.94 -12.43 2.47
CA TYR A 24 13.39 -11.74 3.68
C TYR A 24 14.78 -12.15 4.13
N GLY A 25 15.40 -13.15 3.49
CA GLY A 25 16.70 -13.69 3.92
C GLY A 25 16.61 -14.50 5.23
N LEU A 26 15.44 -15.09 5.50
CA LEU A 26 15.16 -15.90 6.68
C LEU A 26 15.00 -17.37 6.30
N THR A 27 15.29 -18.27 7.24
CA THR A 27 14.88 -19.67 7.15
C THR A 27 13.48 -19.84 7.74
N LYS A 28 12.78 -20.90 7.30
CA LYS A 28 11.45 -21.24 7.82
C LYS A 28 11.50 -21.51 9.33
N GLU A 29 12.53 -22.25 9.79
CA GLU A 29 12.74 -22.59 11.18
C GLU A 29 12.82 -21.32 12.04
N ARG A 30 13.68 -20.39 11.65
CA ARG A 30 13.85 -19.11 12.38
C ARG A 30 12.58 -18.27 12.39
N ALA A 31 11.90 -18.17 11.25
CA ALA A 31 10.72 -17.33 11.11
C ALA A 31 9.50 -17.92 11.84
N GLU A 32 9.17 -19.16 11.59
CA GLU A 32 7.92 -19.76 12.05
C GLU A 32 8.06 -20.41 13.43
N LEU A 33 9.11 -21.23 13.64
CA LEU A 33 9.26 -22.00 14.87
C LEU A 33 9.85 -21.19 16.03
N GLU A 34 10.88 -20.36 15.77
CA GLU A 34 11.54 -19.57 16.83
C GLU A 34 10.81 -18.24 17.10
N SER A 35 10.28 -17.60 16.05
CA SER A 35 9.69 -16.26 16.14
C SER A 35 8.17 -16.25 16.02
N GLY A 36 7.52 -17.35 15.70
CA GLY A 36 6.06 -17.43 15.57
C GLY A 36 5.47 -16.56 14.44
N MET A 37 6.26 -16.24 13.42
CA MET A 37 5.80 -15.42 12.32
C MET A 37 4.84 -16.17 11.41
N ASN A 38 3.76 -15.52 10.97
CA ASN A 38 2.79 -16.11 10.07
C ASN A 38 3.21 -15.90 8.61
N PRO A 39 3.54 -16.97 7.84
CA PRO A 39 4.03 -16.87 6.48
C PRO A 39 3.01 -16.23 5.52
N LYS A 40 1.73 -16.48 5.70
CA LYS A 40 0.67 -15.89 4.88
C LYS A 40 0.56 -14.39 5.09
N MET A 41 0.67 -13.91 6.34
CA MET A 41 0.69 -12.49 6.66
C MET A 41 1.92 -11.80 6.06
N PHE A 42 3.11 -12.37 6.22
CA PHE A 42 4.32 -11.80 5.65
C PHE A 42 4.32 -11.84 4.12
N ASN A 43 3.71 -12.87 3.52
CA ASN A 43 3.53 -12.93 2.09
C ASN A 43 2.61 -11.84 1.55
N SER A 44 1.56 -11.49 2.29
CA SER A 44 0.65 -10.37 1.96
C SER A 44 1.38 -9.02 1.85
N PHE A 45 2.44 -8.79 2.64
CA PHE A 45 3.29 -7.60 2.49
C PHE A 45 4.09 -7.62 1.19
N LEU A 46 4.63 -8.77 0.80
CA LEU A 46 5.49 -8.90 -0.39
C LEU A 46 4.70 -8.88 -1.69
N CYS A 47 3.60 -9.61 -1.77
CA CYS A 47 2.82 -9.70 -3.01
C CYS A 47 1.97 -8.46 -3.30
N GLY A 48 1.98 -7.48 -2.39
CA GLY A 48 1.26 -6.22 -2.59
C GLY A 48 -0.17 -6.19 -2.05
N ASP A 49 -0.71 -7.32 -1.59
CA ASP A 49 -2.08 -7.44 -1.07
C ASP A 49 -2.33 -6.45 0.06
N LYS A 50 -1.47 -6.46 1.07
CA LYS A 50 -1.58 -5.57 2.23
C LYS A 50 -1.50 -4.10 1.83
N SER A 51 -0.61 -3.77 0.89
CA SER A 51 -0.49 -2.42 0.35
C SER A 51 -1.75 -1.97 -0.37
N ALA A 52 -2.35 -2.84 -1.17
CA ALA A 52 -3.61 -2.56 -1.86
C ALA A 52 -4.76 -2.35 -0.86
N ILE A 53 -4.89 -3.21 0.16
CA ILE A 53 -5.92 -3.11 1.20
C ILE A 53 -5.80 -1.79 1.98
N GLU A 54 -4.60 -1.46 2.45
CA GLU A 54 -4.37 -0.24 3.23
C GLU A 54 -4.61 1.02 2.40
N MET A 55 -4.15 1.05 1.15
CA MET A 55 -4.37 2.20 0.27
C MET A 55 -5.82 2.33 -0.17
N CYS A 56 -6.55 1.22 -0.32
CA CYS A 56 -8.00 1.24 -0.51
C CYS A 56 -8.70 1.89 0.68
N ALA A 57 -8.36 1.49 1.89
CA ALA A 57 -8.92 2.06 3.11
C ALA A 57 -8.62 3.56 3.23
N VAL A 58 -7.38 3.98 2.99
CA VAL A 58 -6.96 5.39 3.04
C VAL A 58 -7.67 6.20 1.95
N SER A 59 -7.73 5.69 0.71
CA SER A 59 -8.44 6.33 -0.41
C SER A 59 -9.90 6.60 -0.07
N ASN A 60 -10.59 5.59 0.44
CA ASN A 60 -12.02 5.69 0.73
C ASN A 60 -12.33 6.51 2.00
N ALA A 61 -11.46 6.46 3.03
CA ALA A 61 -11.65 7.21 4.27
C ALA A 61 -11.27 8.69 4.14
N ALA A 62 -10.22 9.01 3.37
CA ALA A 62 -9.73 10.37 3.19
C ALA A 62 -10.21 11.03 1.88
N ASN A 63 -11.06 10.37 1.12
CA ASN A 63 -11.54 10.80 -0.20
C ASN A 63 -10.38 11.13 -1.17
N LEU A 64 -9.34 10.29 -1.16
CA LEU A 64 -8.21 10.41 -2.07
C LEU A 64 -8.44 9.60 -3.34
N LYS A 65 -7.78 9.99 -4.42
CA LYS A 65 -7.88 9.31 -5.72
C LYS A 65 -7.12 7.99 -5.74
N CYS A 66 -7.69 7.01 -6.38
CA CYS A 66 -7.00 5.79 -6.76
C CYS A 66 -6.20 6.01 -8.05
N PRO A 67 -4.94 5.57 -8.16
CA PRO A 67 -4.21 5.59 -9.42
C PRO A 67 -4.95 4.78 -10.51
N SER A 68 -5.00 5.28 -11.75
CA SER A 68 -5.77 4.67 -12.85
C SER A 68 -5.39 3.22 -13.14
N ASN A 69 -4.11 2.88 -12.99
CA ASN A 69 -3.56 1.54 -13.25
C ASN A 69 -3.12 0.80 -11.98
N GLY A 70 -3.57 1.25 -10.80
CA GLY A 70 -3.16 0.71 -9.51
C GLY A 70 -1.83 1.27 -9.01
N LEU A 71 -1.35 0.74 -7.88
CA LEU A 71 -0.11 1.17 -7.25
C LEU A 71 1.11 0.88 -8.13
N THR A 72 2.06 1.80 -8.16
CA THR A 72 3.26 1.71 -9.01
C THR A 72 4.54 1.40 -8.23
N PHE A 73 4.52 1.54 -6.92
CA PHE A 73 5.63 1.25 -6.00
C PHE A 73 6.97 1.87 -6.41
N PRO A 74 7.04 3.19 -6.71
CA PRO A 74 8.29 3.80 -7.10
C PRO A 74 9.33 3.71 -5.98
N PRO A 75 10.62 3.46 -6.31
CA PRO A 75 11.72 3.44 -5.34
C PRO A 75 12.05 4.88 -4.92
N VAL A 76 11.69 5.24 -3.67
CA VAL A 76 11.84 6.61 -3.17
C VAL A 76 12.30 6.62 -1.71
N GLY A 77 13.38 7.37 -1.43
CA GLY A 77 13.81 7.67 -0.06
C GLY A 77 13.07 8.86 0.54
N VAL A 78 13.07 8.99 1.87
CA VAL A 78 12.23 9.98 2.58
C VAL A 78 12.51 11.42 2.19
N TYR A 79 13.76 11.78 1.87
CA TYR A 79 14.13 13.14 1.46
C TYR A 79 13.77 13.48 0.01
N ASP A 80 13.33 12.49 -0.77
CA ASP A 80 12.87 12.67 -2.14
C ASP A 80 11.34 12.58 -2.29
N ILE A 81 10.63 12.28 -1.21
CA ILE A 81 9.15 12.16 -1.23
C ILE A 81 8.51 13.45 -1.77
N ALA A 82 8.90 14.62 -1.24
CA ALA A 82 8.34 15.91 -1.66
C ALA A 82 8.62 16.23 -3.13
N LYS A 83 9.68 15.67 -3.72
CA LYS A 83 10.09 15.92 -5.12
C LYS A 83 9.46 14.93 -6.09
N LYS A 84 9.29 13.66 -5.65
CA LYS A 84 8.88 12.55 -6.52
C LYS A 84 7.40 12.20 -6.39
N MET A 85 6.82 12.31 -5.19
CA MET A 85 5.44 11.92 -4.94
C MET A 85 4.45 13.08 -5.15
N ILE A 86 4.68 13.84 -6.20
CA ILE A 86 3.87 14.94 -6.70
C ILE A 86 3.41 14.66 -8.14
N PRO A 87 2.40 15.36 -8.68
CA PRO A 87 1.90 15.11 -10.02
C PRO A 87 2.97 15.20 -11.10
N LYS A 88 2.82 14.39 -12.15
CA LYS A 88 3.71 14.40 -13.34
C LYS A 88 3.82 15.78 -13.98
N ASN A 89 2.73 16.53 -14.00
CA ASN A 89 2.71 17.90 -14.53
C ASN A 89 3.56 18.88 -13.72
N ASP A 90 3.84 18.55 -12.45
CA ASP A 90 4.71 19.34 -11.57
C ASP A 90 6.11 18.68 -11.43
N GLY A 91 6.44 17.73 -12.29
CA GLY A 91 7.75 17.07 -12.36
C GLY A 91 7.89 15.79 -11.52
N GLY A 92 6.81 15.28 -10.96
CA GLY A 92 6.81 14.08 -10.12
C GLY A 92 6.41 12.79 -10.85
N LEU A 93 5.97 11.80 -10.07
CA LEU A 93 5.69 10.44 -10.56
C LEU A 93 4.19 10.07 -10.51
N ILE A 94 3.36 10.76 -9.73
CA ILE A 94 1.96 10.41 -9.58
C ILE A 94 1.07 11.07 -10.65
N GLU A 95 -0.14 10.54 -10.82
CA GLU A 95 -1.07 11.02 -11.84
C GLU A 95 -1.84 12.27 -11.37
N PHE A 96 -2.24 12.29 -10.10
CA PHE A 96 -3.20 13.27 -9.59
C PHE A 96 -2.76 13.92 -8.27
N ASP A 97 -3.15 15.16 -8.07
CA ASP A 97 -3.22 15.72 -6.71
C ASP A 97 -4.22 14.90 -5.88
N GLY A 98 -3.87 14.63 -4.62
CA GLY A 98 -4.73 13.87 -3.72
C GLY A 98 -4.82 12.37 -4.03
N GLN A 99 -3.75 11.76 -4.56
CA GLN A 99 -3.65 10.34 -4.86
C GLN A 99 -3.07 9.55 -3.70
N VAL A 100 -3.45 8.27 -3.58
CA VAL A 100 -2.72 7.30 -2.73
C VAL A 100 -1.61 6.63 -3.53
N GLU A 101 -0.47 6.35 -2.90
CA GLU A 101 0.62 5.60 -3.54
C GLU A 101 1.53 4.94 -2.49
N VAL A 102 2.15 3.82 -2.83
CA VAL A 102 3.11 3.11 -1.98
C VAL A 102 4.51 3.23 -2.59
N ILE A 103 5.50 3.58 -1.77
CA ILE A 103 6.90 3.66 -2.21
C ILE A 103 7.66 2.40 -1.85
N SER A 104 8.53 1.94 -2.77
CA SER A 104 9.38 0.79 -2.52
C SER A 104 10.67 1.19 -1.81
N SER A 105 11.11 0.34 -0.87
CA SER A 105 12.42 0.45 -0.20
C SER A 105 13.56 -0.18 -0.97
N ILE A 106 13.28 -0.81 -2.11
CA ILE A 106 14.28 -1.38 -3.02
C ILE A 106 13.97 -0.95 -4.46
N ASP A 107 15.01 -0.89 -5.28
CA ASP A 107 14.88 -0.63 -6.71
C ASP A 107 14.59 -1.90 -7.54
N LEU A 108 14.55 -1.76 -8.87
CA LEU A 108 14.36 -2.87 -9.81
C LEU A 108 15.55 -3.84 -9.89
N GLU A 109 16.68 -3.48 -9.33
CA GLU A 109 17.84 -4.36 -9.17
C GLU A 109 17.88 -5.01 -7.78
N LYS A 110 16.83 -4.79 -6.97
CA LYS A 110 16.69 -5.25 -5.57
C LYS A 110 17.71 -4.65 -4.60
N LYS A 111 18.30 -3.51 -4.95
CA LYS A 111 19.18 -2.75 -4.06
C LYS A 111 18.36 -1.88 -3.13
N ASP A 112 18.78 -1.79 -1.88
CA ASP A 112 18.14 -0.93 -0.89
C ASP A 112 18.24 0.56 -1.28
N ILE A 113 17.13 1.28 -1.11
CA ILE A 113 17.07 2.72 -1.32
C ILE A 113 17.63 3.43 -0.08
N PRO A 114 18.56 4.37 -0.24
CA PRO A 114 19.05 5.16 0.88
C PRO A 114 17.92 5.92 1.57
N ASN A 115 17.90 5.88 2.90
CA ASN A 115 16.85 6.51 3.72
C ASN A 115 15.44 6.07 3.32
N ASP A 116 15.26 4.79 3.10
CA ASP A 116 13.97 4.20 2.74
C ASP A 116 12.90 4.38 3.86
N LEU A 117 11.63 4.18 3.50
CA LEU A 117 10.50 4.26 4.42
C LEU A 117 9.83 2.89 4.62
N ARG A 118 10.58 1.81 4.60
CA ARG A 118 10.06 0.42 4.62
C ARG A 118 8.92 0.16 5.61
N TRP A 119 9.00 0.75 6.80
CA TRP A 119 8.06 0.52 7.90
C TRP A 119 7.16 1.69 8.22
N GLY A 120 7.22 2.75 7.42
CA GLY A 120 6.60 4.02 7.75
C GLY A 120 5.47 4.44 6.81
N VAL A 121 4.93 5.59 7.13
CA VAL A 121 3.85 6.26 6.37
C VAL A 121 4.26 7.69 6.03
N TYR A 122 3.66 8.25 4.98
CA TYR A 122 3.96 9.61 4.54
C TYR A 122 2.72 10.33 4.02
N VAL A 123 2.81 11.64 4.03
CA VAL A 123 1.88 12.53 3.33
C VAL A 123 2.67 13.64 2.63
N VAL A 124 2.28 13.96 1.41
CA VAL A 124 2.74 15.14 0.67
C VAL A 124 1.61 16.15 0.63
N ILE A 125 1.91 17.35 1.07
CA ILE A 125 1.00 18.48 1.12
C ILE A 125 1.44 19.56 0.13
N LYS A 126 0.47 20.23 -0.49
CA LYS A 126 0.68 21.32 -1.44
C LYS A 126 0.36 22.63 -0.76
N ALA A 127 1.24 23.62 -0.90
CA ALA A 127 0.98 24.97 -0.44
C ALA A 127 -0.20 25.57 -1.22
N GLN A 128 -1.17 26.11 -0.51
CA GLN A 128 -2.35 26.76 -1.12
C GLN A 128 -2.09 28.21 -1.52
N ASN A 129 -1.06 28.83 -0.95
CA ASN A 129 -0.67 30.20 -1.19
C ASN A 129 0.79 30.44 -0.79
N GLU A 130 1.33 31.64 -1.11
CA GLU A 130 2.72 32.01 -0.79
C GLU A 130 3.02 32.02 0.71
N TYR A 131 2.06 32.34 1.55
CA TYR A 131 2.25 32.31 3.01
C TYR A 131 2.57 30.90 3.49
N VAL A 132 1.79 29.89 3.09
CA VAL A 132 2.02 28.49 3.46
C VAL A 132 3.33 27.97 2.87
N LYS A 133 3.67 28.36 1.65
CA LYS A 133 4.96 28.04 1.03
C LYS A 133 6.13 28.58 1.83
N ASN A 134 6.05 29.84 2.28
CA ASN A 134 7.08 30.43 3.13
C ASN A 134 7.17 29.71 4.49
N CYS A 135 6.04 29.30 5.06
CA CYS A 135 6.04 28.48 6.29
C CYS A 135 6.82 27.18 6.10
N PHE A 136 6.68 26.49 4.98
CA PHE A 136 7.48 25.25 4.73
C PHE A 136 8.98 25.54 4.83
N LYS A 137 9.43 26.62 4.24
CA LYS A 137 10.83 27.06 4.28
C LYS A 137 11.26 27.47 5.69
N ASP A 138 10.46 28.28 6.36
CA ASP A 138 10.80 28.86 7.68
C ASP A 138 10.86 27.78 8.77
N TYR A 139 10.02 26.76 8.65
CA TYR A 139 10.05 25.58 9.54
C TYR A 139 11.06 24.51 9.13
N GLY A 140 11.85 24.74 8.07
CA GLY A 140 12.88 23.80 7.60
C GLY A 140 12.33 22.47 7.11
N MET A 141 11.11 22.47 6.56
CA MET A 141 10.49 21.27 6.03
C MET A 141 11.15 20.82 4.72
N VAL A 142 11.14 19.52 4.46
CA VAL A 142 11.62 18.97 3.18
C VAL A 142 10.63 19.32 2.09
N THR A 143 11.09 20.04 1.06
CA THR A 143 10.27 20.52 -0.05
C THR A 143 10.78 20.04 -1.41
N ASP A 144 9.95 20.16 -2.44
CA ASP A 144 10.36 20.11 -3.83
C ASP A 144 11.20 21.37 -4.20
N ALA A 145 11.72 21.41 -5.43
CA ALA A 145 12.54 22.52 -5.90
C ALA A 145 11.77 23.86 -5.98
N SER A 146 10.47 23.83 -6.21
CA SER A 146 9.62 25.01 -6.26
C SER A 146 9.22 25.54 -4.88
N GLY A 147 9.34 24.71 -3.84
CA GLY A 147 8.84 24.99 -2.49
C GLY A 147 7.32 24.88 -2.36
N ASN A 148 6.61 24.46 -3.40
CA ASN A 148 5.15 24.34 -3.37
C ASN A 148 4.66 23.04 -2.71
N TYR A 149 5.50 22.03 -2.62
CA TYR A 149 5.17 20.74 -2.01
C TYR A 149 6.11 20.47 -0.84
N SER A 150 5.56 19.91 0.21
CA SER A 150 6.32 19.44 1.36
C SER A 150 5.90 18.05 1.76
N ALA A 151 6.82 17.26 2.30
CA ALA A 151 6.57 15.91 2.79
C ALA A 151 6.71 15.83 4.30
N ILE A 152 5.77 15.12 4.91
CA ILE A 152 5.82 14.72 6.32
C ILE A 152 5.79 13.20 6.32
N TRP A 153 6.66 12.57 7.11
CA TRP A 153 6.68 11.12 7.25
C TRP A 153 6.91 10.70 8.69
N ARG A 154 6.43 9.49 8.98
CA ARG A 154 6.70 8.78 10.22
C ARG A 154 7.46 7.51 9.87
N PRO A 155 8.66 7.27 10.43
CA PRO A 155 9.54 6.18 9.98
C PRO A 155 9.04 4.78 10.34
N TYR A 156 8.02 4.68 11.16
CA TYR A 156 7.42 3.41 11.59
C TYR A 156 5.91 3.54 11.74
N HIS A 157 5.24 2.41 11.57
CA HIS A 157 3.81 2.22 11.77
C HIS A 157 3.62 0.87 12.45
N TYR A 158 3.34 0.89 13.74
CA TYR A 158 3.25 -0.32 14.56
C TYR A 158 1.80 -0.70 14.83
N ILE A 159 1.29 -1.66 14.07
CA ILE A 159 0.00 -2.31 14.31
C ILE A 159 0.05 -2.95 15.71
N GLY A 160 -1.00 -2.78 16.47
CA GLY A 160 -1.07 -3.26 17.85
C GLY A 160 -0.62 -2.21 18.88
N LEU A 161 0.57 -1.62 18.74
CA LEU A 161 1.01 -0.53 19.62
C LEU A 161 0.18 0.76 19.44
N GLU A 162 -0.36 0.98 18.24
CA GLU A 162 -1.17 2.15 17.89
C GLU A 162 -2.68 1.91 18.07
N LEU A 163 -3.10 0.68 18.34
CA LEU A 163 -4.51 0.31 18.48
C LEU A 163 -5.20 1.05 19.63
N ALA A 164 -4.46 1.33 20.71
CA ALA A 164 -4.98 2.07 21.85
C ALA A 164 -5.53 3.45 21.47
N GLN A 165 -5.01 4.10 20.43
CA GLN A 165 -5.54 5.38 19.96
C GLN A 165 -7.00 5.29 19.52
N SER A 166 -7.39 4.19 18.87
CA SER A 166 -8.79 3.98 18.46
C SER A 166 -9.69 3.76 19.66
N VAL A 167 -9.21 3.00 20.66
CA VAL A 167 -9.94 2.77 21.91
C VAL A 167 -10.14 4.08 22.67
N TYR A 168 -9.08 4.86 22.85
CA TYR A 168 -9.15 6.13 23.57
C TYR A 168 -10.02 7.16 22.81
N SER A 169 -9.89 7.25 21.51
CA SER A 169 -10.70 8.18 20.69
C SER A 169 -12.19 7.91 20.83
N ILE A 170 -12.60 6.63 20.90
CA ILE A 170 -14.00 6.27 21.12
C ILE A 170 -14.40 6.48 22.57
N ALA A 171 -13.59 6.01 23.52
CA ALA A 171 -13.95 6.02 24.95
C ALA A 171 -13.96 7.43 25.57
N LEU A 172 -13.04 8.30 25.16
CA LEU A 172 -12.89 9.63 25.73
C LEU A 172 -13.54 10.73 24.88
N ASP A 173 -13.44 10.62 23.56
CA ASP A 173 -13.87 11.67 22.64
C ASP A 173 -15.19 11.32 21.91
N ASN A 174 -15.71 10.10 22.08
CA ASN A 174 -16.85 9.56 21.32
C ASN A 174 -16.67 9.72 19.78
N ARG A 175 -15.45 9.53 19.31
CA ARG A 175 -15.06 9.78 17.91
C ARG A 175 -14.35 8.57 17.29
N ALA A 176 -14.80 8.15 16.12
CA ALA A 176 -14.09 7.16 15.32
C ALA A 176 -12.77 7.73 14.78
N THR A 177 -11.70 6.93 14.79
CA THR A 177 -10.39 7.33 14.22
C THR A 177 -10.41 7.40 12.69
N GLY A 178 -11.34 6.71 12.06
CA GLY A 178 -11.56 6.77 10.62
C GLY A 178 -12.80 5.97 10.23
N TYR A 179 -13.39 6.31 9.10
CA TYR A 179 -14.49 5.58 8.49
C TYR A 179 -14.54 5.87 6.99
N THR A 180 -15.16 4.99 6.24
CA THR A 180 -15.35 5.15 4.79
C THR A 180 -16.25 6.35 4.49
N LYS A 181 -15.73 7.33 3.74
CA LYS A 181 -16.45 8.54 3.30
C LYS A 181 -16.83 8.50 1.83
N SER A 182 -16.10 7.70 1.04
CA SER A 182 -16.24 7.61 -0.42
C SER A 182 -15.98 6.18 -0.88
N TYR A 183 -16.31 5.90 -2.12
CA TYR A 183 -15.94 4.65 -2.78
C TYR A 183 -15.11 4.97 -4.03
N ASN A 184 -13.83 5.28 -3.82
CA ASN A 184 -12.89 5.66 -4.88
C ASN A 184 -12.05 4.47 -5.36
N ALA A 185 -11.82 3.51 -4.48
CA ALA A 185 -10.94 2.37 -4.74
C ALA A 185 -11.56 1.06 -4.25
N ASP A 186 -11.10 -0.03 -4.84
CA ASP A 186 -11.37 -1.41 -4.43
C ASP A 186 -10.10 -2.24 -4.57
N VAL A 187 -10.10 -3.46 -4.00
CA VAL A 187 -8.99 -4.42 -4.12
C VAL A 187 -9.46 -5.60 -4.94
N ALA A 188 -9.04 -5.65 -6.19
CA ALA A 188 -9.35 -6.73 -7.12
C ALA A 188 -8.51 -7.98 -6.83
N SER A 189 -9.10 -9.16 -7.05
CA SER A 189 -8.39 -10.43 -7.00
C SER A 189 -7.88 -10.83 -8.38
N PHE A 190 -6.60 -11.19 -8.45
CA PHE A 190 -5.94 -11.73 -9.63
C PHE A 190 -5.37 -13.11 -9.31
N ALA A 191 -5.45 -14.05 -10.25
CA ALA A 191 -4.96 -15.40 -10.04
C ALA A 191 -3.45 -15.49 -10.11
N LYS A 192 -2.78 -16.05 -9.11
CA LYS A 192 -1.32 -16.29 -9.12
C LYS A 192 -0.90 -17.44 -10.03
N LYS A 193 -1.83 -18.33 -10.36
CA LYS A 193 -1.66 -19.52 -11.18
C LYS A 193 -2.98 -19.85 -11.88
N ASP A 194 -2.94 -20.75 -12.85
CA ASP A 194 -4.17 -21.32 -13.39
C ASP A 194 -4.92 -22.08 -12.30
N LEU A 195 -6.21 -21.80 -12.21
CA LEU A 195 -7.12 -22.36 -11.20
C LEU A 195 -8.27 -23.09 -11.88
N LYS A 196 -8.72 -24.21 -11.32
CA LYS A 196 -9.79 -25.02 -11.87
C LYS A 196 -11.13 -24.80 -11.17
N ALA A 197 -12.21 -25.04 -11.90
CA ALA A 197 -13.54 -25.10 -11.31
C ALA A 197 -13.55 -26.09 -10.15
N GLY A 198 -14.18 -25.72 -9.04
CA GLY A 198 -14.19 -26.50 -7.80
C GLY A 198 -13.02 -26.22 -6.87
N GLU A 199 -11.93 -25.56 -7.31
CA GLU A 199 -10.87 -25.16 -6.39
C GLU A 199 -11.38 -24.12 -5.39
N LYS A 200 -10.89 -24.25 -4.15
CA LYS A 200 -11.16 -23.36 -3.04
C LYS A 200 -10.04 -22.34 -2.94
N LEU A 201 -10.40 -21.07 -2.95
CA LEU A 201 -9.47 -19.97 -2.76
C LEU A 201 -9.06 -19.86 -1.29
N ASP A 202 -7.86 -19.35 -1.05
CA ASP A 202 -7.22 -19.32 0.25
C ASP A 202 -7.00 -17.90 0.80
N GLY A 203 -7.58 -16.87 0.15
CA GLY A 203 -7.60 -15.51 0.66
C GLY A 203 -6.28 -14.75 0.53
N GLU A 204 -6.19 -13.64 1.24
CA GLU A 204 -5.04 -12.71 1.26
C GLU A 204 -3.73 -13.43 1.63
N GLY A 205 -2.67 -13.10 0.92
CA GLY A 205 -1.33 -13.63 1.16
C GLY A 205 -1.15 -15.12 0.85
N GLY A 206 -2.15 -15.75 0.26
CA GLY A 206 -2.18 -17.20 -0.02
C GLY A 206 -1.47 -17.60 -1.32
N PHE A 207 -1.82 -18.82 -1.79
CA PHE A 207 -1.26 -19.46 -2.97
C PHE A 207 -2.06 -19.19 -4.26
N CYS A 208 -3.35 -18.86 -4.11
CA CYS A 208 -4.29 -18.83 -5.24
C CYS A 208 -4.41 -17.44 -5.87
N ALA A 209 -4.52 -16.40 -5.05
CA ALA A 209 -4.84 -15.07 -5.50
C ALA A 209 -3.88 -14.01 -4.93
N ARG A 210 -3.80 -12.87 -5.61
CA ARG A 210 -3.17 -11.64 -5.14
C ARG A 210 -4.11 -10.46 -5.29
N GLY A 211 -3.95 -9.45 -4.44
CA GLY A 211 -4.72 -8.22 -4.47
C GLY A 211 -4.05 -7.13 -5.29
N LYS A 212 -4.82 -6.40 -6.06
CA LYS A 212 -4.38 -5.21 -6.77
C LYS A 212 -5.36 -4.06 -6.54
N LEU A 213 -4.84 -2.90 -6.18
CA LEU A 213 -5.67 -1.69 -6.06
C LEU A 213 -6.21 -1.29 -7.44
N ILE A 214 -7.49 -1.06 -7.53
CA ILE A 214 -8.17 -0.59 -8.73
C ILE A 214 -9.15 0.53 -8.40
N THR A 215 -9.58 1.29 -9.40
CA THR A 215 -10.65 2.27 -9.21
C THR A 215 -11.98 1.57 -8.96
N SER A 216 -12.83 2.18 -8.15
CA SER A 216 -14.18 1.66 -7.88
C SER A 216 -15.04 1.55 -9.15
N GLU A 217 -14.83 2.43 -10.12
CA GLU A 217 -15.51 2.39 -11.41
C GLU A 217 -15.16 1.12 -12.17
N LYS A 218 -13.85 0.76 -12.23
CA LYS A 218 -13.39 -0.47 -12.86
C LYS A 218 -13.95 -1.69 -12.15
N SER A 219 -13.89 -1.72 -10.81
CA SER A 219 -14.45 -2.82 -10.00
C SER A 219 -15.92 -3.08 -10.32
N LYS A 220 -16.75 -2.02 -10.35
CA LYS A 220 -18.18 -2.12 -10.67
C LYS A 220 -18.43 -2.55 -12.11
N LYS A 221 -17.72 -1.93 -13.07
CA LYS A 221 -17.91 -2.19 -14.50
C LYS A 221 -17.59 -3.63 -14.89
N GLU A 222 -16.50 -4.16 -14.33
CA GLU A 222 -16.00 -5.49 -14.65
C GLU A 222 -16.47 -6.56 -13.66
N MET A 223 -17.24 -6.18 -12.62
CA MET A 223 -17.73 -7.06 -11.56
C MET A 223 -16.62 -7.96 -10.99
N ILE A 224 -15.48 -7.35 -10.69
CA ILE A 224 -14.28 -8.06 -10.22
C ILE A 224 -14.52 -8.55 -8.79
N LEU A 225 -14.07 -9.78 -8.49
CA LEU A 225 -14.13 -10.34 -7.15
C LEU A 225 -13.21 -9.57 -6.20
N PRO A 226 -13.72 -8.91 -5.15
CA PRO A 226 -12.88 -8.28 -4.15
C PRO A 226 -12.02 -9.31 -3.40
N LEU A 227 -10.76 -8.95 -3.11
CA LEU A 227 -9.82 -9.85 -2.41
C LEU A 227 -10.39 -10.34 -1.06
N GLY A 228 -11.06 -9.48 -0.32
CA GLY A 228 -11.66 -9.84 0.97
C GLY A 228 -12.74 -10.93 0.91
N LEU A 229 -13.25 -11.25 -0.28
CA LEU A 229 -14.24 -12.32 -0.49
C LEU A 229 -13.61 -13.63 -1.02
N THR A 230 -12.29 -13.70 -1.14
CA THR A 230 -11.62 -14.88 -1.67
C THR A 230 -11.38 -15.98 -0.64
N ASP A 231 -11.44 -15.67 0.66
CA ASP A 231 -11.21 -16.68 1.68
C ASP A 231 -12.33 -17.73 1.68
N ASN A 232 -11.95 -18.99 1.46
CA ASN A 232 -12.88 -20.13 1.35
C ASN A 232 -13.90 -20.08 0.18
N ALA A 233 -13.77 -19.13 -0.75
CA ALA A 233 -14.61 -19.09 -1.94
C ALA A 233 -14.28 -20.27 -2.88
N VAL A 234 -15.32 -20.83 -3.53
CA VAL A 234 -15.16 -21.94 -4.47
C VAL A 234 -15.42 -21.47 -5.88
N LEU A 235 -14.48 -21.75 -6.79
CA LEU A 235 -14.57 -21.35 -8.19
C LEU A 235 -15.66 -22.14 -8.94
N LYS A 236 -16.49 -21.44 -9.69
CA LYS A 236 -17.51 -22.06 -10.55
C LYS A 236 -17.01 -22.41 -11.95
N LYS A 237 -15.90 -21.83 -12.39
CA LYS A 237 -15.27 -22.04 -13.70
C LYS A 237 -13.75 -21.92 -13.59
N ASP A 238 -13.06 -22.41 -14.61
CA ASP A 238 -11.60 -22.26 -14.73
C ASP A 238 -11.23 -20.77 -14.84
N ILE A 239 -10.16 -20.38 -14.20
CA ILE A 239 -9.57 -19.04 -14.24
C ILE A 239 -8.10 -19.19 -14.63
N SER A 240 -7.70 -18.50 -15.68
CA SER A 240 -6.29 -18.43 -16.08
C SER A 240 -5.51 -17.47 -15.17
N LYS A 241 -4.22 -17.74 -15.04
CA LYS A 241 -3.28 -16.79 -14.44
C LYS A 241 -3.37 -15.44 -15.17
N ASP A 242 -3.35 -14.33 -14.42
CA ASP A 242 -3.36 -12.95 -14.94
C ASP A 242 -2.09 -12.58 -15.73
#